data_521a0206bd305c46a0a60929f9860cde
#
_entry.id   521a0206bd305c46a0a60929f9860cde
#
_cell.length_a   1.000
_cell.length_b   1.000
_cell.length_c   1.000
_cell.angle_alpha   90.00
_cell.angle_beta   90.00
_cell.angle_gamma   90.00
#
_symmetry.space_group_name_H-M   'P 1'
#
loop_
_entity.id
_entity.type
_entity.pdbx_description
1 polymer ?
#
loop_
_entity_poly.entity_id
_entity_poly.type
_entity_poly.pdbx_seq_one_letter_code
_entity_poly.pdbx_strand_id
1 'polypeptide(L)'
;MTSSLTVAKHRNHLDQLRAETEASIAVMQATYDELDPDEAASDVGAGEDEGGSEGDLTRFERDRLRARIAEENLFLEVIDKAKERAKKKDWKSCAKCGNPIGDPRLEALPATDLCVTCKADRANW
;
A
#
# COMPACT_ATOMS: atom_id res chain seq x y z
N MET A 1 -25.05 -19.08 10.65
CA MET A 1 -24.72 -18.03 11.56
C MET A 1 -23.38 -17.47 11.32
N THR A 2 -23.30 -16.21 11.12
CA THR A 2 -22.00 -15.61 10.89
C THR A 2 -21.31 -15.41 12.22
N SER A 3 -20.10 -15.88 12.31
CA SER A 3 -19.33 -15.64 13.51
C SER A 3 -18.76 -14.24 13.45
N SER A 4 -18.69 -13.61 14.62
CA SER A 4 -18.09 -12.29 14.70
C SER A 4 -16.60 -12.37 14.40
N LEU A 5 -16.08 -11.31 13.82
CA LEU A 5 -14.65 -11.20 13.61
C LEU A 5 -13.98 -11.05 14.97
N THR A 6 -13.08 -11.97 15.28
CA THR A 6 -12.34 -11.90 16.53
C THR A 6 -11.07 -11.08 16.34
N VAL A 7 -10.52 -10.57 17.44
CA VAL A 7 -9.28 -9.80 17.35
C VAL A 7 -8.14 -10.69 16.87
N ALA A 8 -8.17 -11.98 17.19
CA ALA A 8 -7.13 -12.89 16.71
C ALA A 8 -7.17 -13.04 15.20
N LYS A 9 -8.36 -13.22 14.63
CA LYS A 9 -8.51 -13.29 13.19
C LYS A 9 -8.11 -11.98 12.53
N HIS A 10 -8.52 -10.87 13.13
CA HIS A 10 -8.19 -9.56 12.60
C HIS A 10 -6.68 -9.35 12.56
N ARG A 11 -6.00 -9.71 13.64
CA ARG A 11 -4.54 -9.60 13.69
C ARG A 11 -3.87 -10.47 12.63
N ASN A 12 -4.38 -11.68 12.44
CA ASN A 12 -3.85 -12.56 11.40
C ASN A 12 -4.02 -11.94 10.02
N HIS A 13 -5.17 -11.33 9.77
CA HIS A 13 -5.41 -10.65 8.49
C HIS A 13 -4.43 -9.50 8.31
N LEU A 14 -4.17 -8.74 9.38
CA LEU A 14 -3.23 -7.63 9.30
C LEU A 14 -1.80 -8.12 9.06
N ASP A 15 -1.40 -9.20 9.72
CA ASP A 15 -0.08 -9.77 9.52
C ASP A 15 0.10 -10.28 8.10
N GLN A 16 -0.94 -10.91 7.56
CA GLN A 16 -0.90 -11.40 6.20
C GLN A 16 -0.84 -10.24 5.21
N LEU A 17 -1.63 -9.21 5.43
CA LEU A 17 -1.63 -8.03 4.57
C LEU A 17 -0.26 -7.36 4.59
N ARG A 18 0.36 -7.28 5.76
CA ARG A 18 1.69 -6.71 5.90
C ARG A 18 2.71 -7.51 5.11
N ALA A 19 2.66 -8.82 5.24
CA ALA A 19 3.60 -9.69 4.53
C ALA A 19 3.44 -9.56 3.01
N GLU A 20 2.20 -9.50 2.55
CA GLU A 20 1.92 -9.34 1.13
C GLU A 20 2.42 -7.98 0.62
N THR A 21 2.24 -6.94 1.41
CA THR A 21 2.69 -5.61 1.04
C THR A 21 4.21 -5.55 1.00
N GLU A 22 4.88 -6.16 1.97
CA GLU A 22 6.34 -6.21 1.99
C GLU A 22 6.88 -6.99 0.79
N ALA A 23 6.22 -8.09 0.44
CA ALA A 23 6.63 -8.87 -0.73
C ALA A 23 6.47 -8.06 -2.01
N SER A 24 5.39 -7.29 -2.11
CA SER A 24 5.16 -6.43 -3.26
C SER A 24 6.24 -5.37 -3.38
N ILE A 25 6.61 -4.76 -2.25
CA ILE A 25 7.67 -3.76 -2.24
C ILE A 25 8.99 -4.38 -2.69
N ALA A 26 9.28 -5.58 -2.21
CA ALA A 26 10.54 -6.24 -2.58
C ALA A 26 10.62 -6.48 -4.07
N VAL A 27 9.52 -6.91 -4.69
CA VAL A 27 9.49 -7.13 -6.13
C VAL A 27 9.68 -5.81 -6.88
N MET A 28 8.99 -4.77 -6.44
CA MET A 28 9.11 -3.47 -7.10
C MET A 28 10.50 -2.88 -6.93
N GLN A 29 11.12 -3.10 -5.77
CA GLN A 29 12.46 -2.60 -5.54
C GLN A 29 13.46 -3.33 -6.42
N ALA A 30 13.31 -4.65 -6.57
CA ALA A 30 14.18 -5.42 -7.44
C ALA A 30 14.04 -4.95 -8.89
N THR A 31 12.82 -4.70 -9.33
CA THR A 31 12.60 -4.20 -10.68
C THR A 31 13.21 -2.82 -10.87
N TYR A 32 13.04 -1.97 -9.86
CA TYR A 32 13.62 -0.62 -9.89
C TYR A 32 15.13 -0.69 -10.02
N ASP A 33 15.76 -1.61 -9.27
CA ASP A 33 17.22 -1.74 -9.31
C ASP A 33 17.70 -2.27 -10.65
N GLU A 34 16.89 -3.09 -11.32
CA GLU A 34 17.25 -3.59 -12.63
C GLU A 34 17.17 -2.51 -13.71
N LEU A 35 16.35 -1.49 -13.50
CA LEU A 35 16.23 -0.39 -14.42
C LEU A 35 17.27 0.66 -14.09
N ASP A 36 18.53 0.37 -14.44
CA ASP A 36 19.65 1.21 -14.06
C ASP A 36 19.72 2.44 -14.96
N PRO A 37 19.60 3.64 -14.43
CA PRO A 37 19.66 4.84 -15.24
C PRO A 37 21.02 5.04 -15.89
N ASP A 38 22.08 4.56 -15.27
CA ASP A 38 23.39 4.71 -15.84
C ASP A 38 23.55 3.85 -17.08
N GLU A 39 23.01 2.64 -17.04
CA GLU A 39 23.02 1.79 -18.23
C GLU A 39 22.18 2.40 -19.35
N ALA A 40 21.02 2.91 -19.00
CA ALA A 40 20.17 3.54 -19.99
C ALA A 40 20.85 4.76 -20.59
N ALA A 41 21.55 5.51 -19.78
CA ALA A 41 22.27 6.68 -20.27
C ALA A 41 23.41 6.29 -21.20
N SER A 42 24.09 5.19 -20.89
CA SER A 42 25.16 4.71 -21.75
C SER A 42 24.61 4.32 -23.11
N ASP A 43 23.51 3.62 -23.13
CA ASP A 43 22.92 3.22 -24.39
C ASP A 43 22.51 4.43 -25.20
N VAL A 44 21.96 5.40 -24.55
CA VAL A 44 21.52 6.60 -25.22
C VAL A 44 22.74 7.34 -25.81
N GLY A 45 23.81 7.38 -25.07
CA GLY A 45 25.00 8.05 -25.55
C GLY A 45 25.47 7.50 -26.86
N ALA A 46 25.32 6.22 -27.04
CA ALA A 46 25.77 5.65 -28.28
C ALA A 46 24.84 6.02 -29.44
N GLY A 47 23.62 6.13 -29.17
CA GLY A 47 22.71 6.23 -30.26
C GLY A 47 22.31 7.56 -30.72
N GLU A 48 22.36 8.38 -30.07
CA GLU A 48 22.00 9.57 -30.48
C GLU A 48 20.84 9.73 -31.14
N ASP A 49 20.05 9.92 -30.94
CA ASP A 49 19.12 10.21 -31.65
C ASP A 49 17.95 10.04 -31.21
N GLU A 50 17.24 10.17 -31.81
CA GLU A 50 16.06 10.19 -31.53
C GLU A 50 15.69 9.24 -30.73
N GLY A 51 16.18 8.53 -30.71
CA GLY A 51 15.76 7.60 -29.99
C GLY A 51 15.57 7.95 -28.61
N GLY A 52 16.34 8.44 -28.00
CA GLY A 52 16.26 8.76 -26.63
C GLY A 52 15.18 8.14 -25.94
N SER A 53 14.28 7.73 -26.60
CA SER A 53 13.10 7.23 -25.99
C SER A 53 13.35 6.10 -25.05
N GLU A 54 14.31 5.23 -25.31
CA GLU A 54 14.55 4.12 -24.39
C GLU A 54 15.01 4.61 -23.02
N GLY A 55 15.93 5.55 -23.01
CA GLY A 55 16.39 6.12 -21.76
C GLY A 55 15.26 6.86 -21.02
N ASP A 56 14.42 7.57 -21.79
CA ASP A 56 13.31 8.28 -21.19
C ASP A 56 12.27 7.33 -20.61
N LEU A 57 11.98 6.23 -21.31
CA LEU A 57 11.06 5.24 -20.82
C LEU A 57 11.58 4.59 -19.55
N THR A 58 12.87 4.33 -19.47
CA THR A 58 13.45 3.74 -18.28
C THR A 58 13.31 4.69 -17.10
N ARG A 59 13.57 5.98 -17.30
CA ARG A 59 13.39 6.94 -16.22
C ARG A 59 11.95 7.03 -15.79
N PHE A 60 11.05 7.03 -16.75
CA PHE A 60 9.62 7.08 -16.46
C PHE A 60 9.22 5.87 -15.64
N GLU A 61 9.67 4.68 -16.02
CA GLU A 61 9.36 3.48 -15.28
C GLU A 61 9.95 3.52 -13.87
N ARG A 62 11.17 4.00 -13.73
CA ARG A 62 11.76 4.11 -12.41
C ARG A 62 10.99 5.08 -11.52
N ASP A 63 10.56 6.21 -12.10
CA ASP A 63 9.80 7.19 -11.33
C ASP A 63 8.47 6.61 -10.88
N ARG A 64 7.81 5.84 -11.75
CA ARG A 64 6.55 5.21 -11.38
C ARG A 64 6.75 4.20 -10.26
N LEU A 65 7.79 3.39 -10.36
CA LEU A 65 8.07 2.39 -9.34
C LEU A 65 8.41 3.06 -8.01
N ARG A 66 9.20 4.13 -8.07
CA ARG A 66 9.54 4.85 -6.84
C ARG A 66 8.29 5.37 -6.15
N ALA A 67 7.37 5.94 -6.93
CA ALA A 67 6.12 6.46 -6.37
C ALA A 67 5.29 5.33 -5.75
N ARG A 68 5.21 4.17 -6.43
CA ARG A 68 4.46 3.04 -5.92
C ARG A 68 5.09 2.49 -4.64
N ILE A 69 6.41 2.39 -4.63
CA ILE A 69 7.11 1.92 -3.44
C ILE A 69 6.83 2.85 -2.26
N ALA A 70 6.85 4.16 -2.50
CA ALA A 70 6.57 5.12 -1.45
C ALA A 70 5.15 4.96 -0.92
N GLU A 71 4.17 4.77 -1.81
CA GLU A 71 2.79 4.54 -1.40
C GLU A 71 2.65 3.27 -0.57
N GLU A 72 3.32 2.20 -0.99
CA GLU A 72 3.24 0.95 -0.26
C GLU A 72 3.91 1.05 1.11
N ASN A 73 4.98 1.82 1.20
CA ASN A 73 5.61 2.05 2.50
C ASN A 73 4.69 2.83 3.44
N LEU A 74 3.95 3.81 2.90
CA LEU A 74 2.96 4.50 3.70
C LEU A 74 1.85 3.56 4.15
N PHE A 75 1.49 2.62 3.29
CA PHE A 75 0.47 1.64 3.65
C PHE A 75 0.96 0.72 4.76
N LEU A 76 2.24 0.39 4.78
CA LEU A 76 2.79 -0.39 5.90
C LEU A 76 2.59 0.36 7.22
N GLU A 77 2.76 1.69 7.21
CA GLU A 77 2.52 2.46 8.41
C GLU A 77 1.05 2.41 8.83
N VAL A 78 0.15 2.45 7.84
CA VAL A 78 -1.28 2.34 8.13
C VAL A 78 -1.59 0.98 8.75
N ILE A 79 -0.99 -0.08 8.22
CA ILE A 79 -1.17 -1.42 8.77
C ILE A 79 -0.64 -1.49 10.21
N ASP A 80 0.52 -0.90 10.46
CA ASP A 80 1.10 -0.92 11.81
C ASP A 80 0.20 -0.18 12.79
N LYS A 81 -0.40 0.93 12.38
CA LYS A 81 -1.35 1.65 13.23
C LYS A 81 -2.59 0.81 13.49
N ALA A 82 -3.05 0.07 12.49
CA ALA A 82 -4.20 -0.81 12.68
C ALA A 82 -3.87 -1.93 13.66
N LYS A 83 -2.64 -2.44 13.63
CA LYS A 83 -2.21 -3.46 14.58
C LYS A 83 -2.21 -2.91 16.01
N GLU A 84 -1.77 -1.66 16.17
CA GLU A 84 -1.80 -1.02 17.49
C GLU A 84 -3.24 -0.84 17.96
N ARG A 85 -4.14 -0.43 17.05
CA ARG A 85 -5.53 -0.28 17.40
C ARG A 85 -6.18 -1.59 17.83
N ALA A 86 -5.74 -2.69 17.24
CA ALA A 86 -6.32 -4.00 17.57
C ALA A 86 -6.08 -4.39 19.01
N LYS A 87 -5.19 -3.69 19.72
CA LYS A 87 -4.95 -3.95 21.12
C LYS A 87 -6.00 -3.26 22.01
N LYS A 88 -6.80 -2.38 21.46
CA LYS A 88 -7.79 -1.61 22.22
C LYS A 88 -9.15 -2.31 22.20
N LYS A 89 -9.95 -2.01 23.20
CA LYS A 89 -11.28 -2.63 23.28
C LYS A 89 -12.19 -2.18 22.16
N ASP A 90 -12.04 -0.94 21.71
CA ASP A 90 -12.91 -0.36 20.70
C ASP A 90 -12.32 -0.43 19.30
N TRP A 91 -11.54 -1.44 19.03
CA TRP A 91 -10.85 -1.55 17.74
C TRP A 91 -11.81 -1.66 16.54
N LYS A 92 -13.06 -2.06 16.79
CA LYS A 92 -14.04 -2.18 15.69
C LYS A 92 -14.79 -0.87 15.43
N SER A 93 -14.52 0.16 16.21
CA SER A 93 -15.24 1.42 16.09
C SER A 93 -14.52 2.36 15.14
N CYS A 94 -15.30 3.14 14.38
CA CYS A 94 -14.75 4.15 13.50
C CYS A 94 -13.96 5.18 14.30
N ALA A 95 -12.77 5.50 13.83
CA ALA A 95 -11.92 6.45 14.53
C ALA A 95 -12.50 7.86 14.52
N LYS A 96 -13.35 8.18 13.54
CA LYS A 96 -13.90 9.52 13.42
C LYS A 96 -15.24 9.69 14.14
N CYS A 97 -16.18 8.79 13.91
CA CYS A 97 -17.53 8.96 14.44
C CYS A 97 -17.87 8.02 15.59
N GLY A 98 -17.06 7.01 15.85
CA GLY A 98 -17.32 6.08 16.93
C GLY A 98 -18.32 4.98 16.62
N ASN A 99 -18.99 5.04 15.48
CA ASN A 99 -19.93 3.99 15.10
C ASN A 99 -19.18 2.75 14.66
N PRO A 100 -19.82 1.57 14.70
CA PRO A 100 -19.14 0.35 14.28
C PRO A 100 -18.76 0.41 12.82
N ILE A 101 -17.57 -0.08 12.52
CA ILE A 101 -17.10 -0.17 11.13
C ILE A 101 -17.86 -1.28 10.40
N GLY A 102 -18.11 -2.40 11.09
CA GLY A 102 -18.78 -3.56 10.51
C GLY A 102 -17.77 -4.65 10.19
N ASP A 103 -18.10 -5.87 10.62
CA ASP A 103 -17.21 -7.00 10.42
C ASP A 103 -16.90 -7.26 8.94
N PRO A 104 -17.89 -7.25 8.02
CA PRO A 104 -17.57 -7.49 6.60
C PRO A 104 -16.59 -6.47 6.05
N ARG A 105 -16.72 -5.20 6.45
CA ARG A 105 -15.79 -4.18 5.98
C ARG A 105 -14.39 -4.38 6.55
N LEU A 106 -14.30 -4.75 7.83
CA LEU A 106 -13.00 -5.01 8.44
C LEU A 106 -12.34 -6.26 7.85
N GLU A 107 -13.14 -7.26 7.43
CA GLU A 107 -12.57 -8.42 6.78
C GLU A 107 -12.04 -8.09 5.40
N ALA A 108 -12.74 -7.23 4.67
CA ALA A 108 -12.31 -6.83 3.33
C ALA A 108 -11.17 -5.82 3.38
N LEU A 109 -11.19 -4.94 4.37
CA LEU A 109 -10.20 -3.86 4.50
C LEU A 109 -9.65 -3.85 5.92
N PRO A 110 -8.78 -4.81 6.27
CA PRO A 110 -8.33 -4.94 7.66
C PRO A 110 -7.65 -3.70 8.22
N ALA A 111 -7.02 -2.89 7.38
CA ALA A 111 -6.29 -1.72 7.86
C ALA A 111 -7.15 -0.47 7.99
N THR A 112 -8.44 -0.54 7.64
CA THR A 112 -9.28 0.64 7.69
C THR A 112 -9.61 1.01 9.13
N ASP A 113 -9.70 2.30 9.40
CA ASP A 113 -10.15 2.80 10.69
C ASP A 113 -11.40 3.66 10.56
N LEU A 114 -12.01 3.68 9.38
CA LEU A 114 -13.19 4.50 9.12
C LEU A 114 -14.35 3.65 8.62
N CYS A 115 -15.55 4.00 9.04
CA CYS A 115 -16.76 3.38 8.51
C CYS A 115 -17.01 3.91 7.09
N VAL A 116 -17.96 3.29 6.39
CA VAL A 116 -18.25 3.66 5.01
C VAL A 116 -18.59 5.15 4.89
N THR A 117 -19.40 5.64 5.81
CA THR A 117 -19.86 7.04 5.75
C THR A 117 -18.69 8.01 5.91
N CYS A 118 -17.82 7.76 6.89
CA CYS A 118 -16.70 8.66 7.12
C CYS A 118 -15.67 8.57 6.01
N LYS A 119 -15.50 7.39 5.42
CA LYS A 119 -14.59 7.24 4.30
C LYS A 119 -15.10 8.01 3.08
N ALA A 120 -16.40 7.97 2.84
CA ALA A 120 -16.99 8.70 1.72
C ALA A 120 -16.82 10.21 1.91
N ASP A 121 -17.02 10.70 3.15
CA ASP A 121 -16.80 12.12 3.43
C ASP A 121 -15.37 12.53 3.15
N ARG A 122 -14.44 11.67 3.55
CA ARG A 122 -13.03 11.97 3.36
C ARG A 122 -12.66 12.00 1.87
N ALA A 123 -13.27 11.12 1.09
CA ALA A 123 -12.99 11.05 -0.34
C ALA A 123 -13.51 12.27 -1.08
N ASN A 124 -14.46 12.98 -0.50
CA ASN A 124 -15.04 14.14 -1.15
C ASN A 124 -14.30 15.43 -0.86
N TRP A 125 -13.20 15.39 -0.17
CA TRP A 125 -12.44 16.59 0.14
C TRP A 125 -11.64 17.13 -1.03
#